data_e5bb7aff7298de2fa6061f5cf13be9fd
#
_entry.id   e5bb7aff7298de2fa6061f5cf13be9fd
#
_cell.length_a   1.000
_cell.length_b   1.000
_cell.length_c   1.000
_cell.angle_alpha   90.00
_cell.angle_beta   90.00
_cell.angle_gamma   90.00
#
_symmetry.space_group_name_H-M   'P 1'
#
loop_
_entity.id
_entity.type
_entity.pdbx_description
1 polymer ?
#
loop_
_entity_poly.entity_id
_entity_poly.type
_entity_poly.pdbx_seq_one_letter_code
_entity_poly.pdbx_strand_id
1 'polypeptide(L)'
;RRVFPTRVKTDAFAQELAAAGPAAIGNTIYGNRYGNAQNEGYKYRGRGLIQLTFKGNYETYGPKAGHPEIVQNPDLVNDPEIAVRIACAYIQSKTVTWTSYDFGALGQQFRRAVGYADQGGAETANRIGLGRGFASKIITGDLTPVASITTEPAGTNIEAGNRVDPAAGPQ
;
A
#
# COMPACT_ATOMS: atom_id res chain seq x y z
N ARG A 1 -15.57 10.75 2.90
CA ARG A 1 -16.67 10.28 2.04
C ARG A 1 -16.22 10.07 0.60
N ARG A 2 -15.50 11.02 -0.02
CA ARG A 2 -15.09 10.93 -1.46
C ARG A 2 -14.36 9.64 -1.83
N VAL A 3 -13.55 9.07 -0.91
CA VAL A 3 -12.74 7.88 -1.17
C VAL A 3 -13.53 6.59 -0.99
N PHE A 4 -14.50 6.57 -0.09
CA PHE A 4 -15.31 5.38 0.23
C PHE A 4 -16.82 5.69 0.21
N PRO A 5 -17.39 6.05 -0.95
CA PRO A 5 -18.78 6.54 -1.03
C PRO A 5 -19.82 5.47 -0.66
N THR A 6 -19.50 4.19 -0.87
CA THR A 6 -20.39 3.07 -0.53
C THR A 6 -20.42 2.77 0.97
N ARG A 7 -19.34 3.07 1.69
CA ARG A 7 -19.19 2.82 3.12
C ARG A 7 -19.53 4.04 3.97
N VAL A 8 -19.19 5.22 3.47
CA VAL A 8 -19.44 6.50 4.11
C VAL A 8 -20.40 7.31 3.24
N LYS A 9 -21.70 7.04 3.40
CA LYS A 9 -22.75 7.51 2.49
C LYS A 9 -23.09 8.99 2.65
N THR A 10 -22.97 9.54 3.86
CA THR A 10 -23.35 10.92 4.18
C THR A 10 -22.23 11.68 4.87
N ASP A 11 -22.24 13.01 4.77
CA ASP A 11 -21.24 13.84 5.45
C ASP A 11 -21.46 13.84 6.97
N ALA A 12 -22.71 13.74 7.44
CA ALA A 12 -23.01 13.58 8.87
C ALA A 12 -22.36 12.30 9.41
N PHE A 13 -22.52 11.15 8.72
CA PHE A 13 -21.88 9.90 9.14
C PHE A 13 -20.34 9.98 9.09
N ALA A 14 -19.78 10.73 8.12
CA ALA A 14 -18.34 10.97 8.09
C ALA A 14 -17.84 11.74 9.32
N GLN A 15 -18.63 12.73 9.79
CA GLN A 15 -18.32 13.49 11.00
C GLN A 15 -18.44 12.63 12.27
N GLU A 16 -19.47 11.81 12.36
CA GLU A 16 -19.62 10.83 13.47
C GLU A 16 -18.43 9.87 13.53
N LEU A 17 -18.01 9.31 12.40
CA LEU A 17 -16.84 8.43 12.32
C LEU A 17 -15.56 9.16 12.72
N ALA A 18 -15.39 10.41 12.29
CA ALA A 18 -14.24 11.23 12.66
C ALA A 18 -14.19 11.48 14.17
N ALA A 19 -15.33 11.76 14.78
CA ALA A 19 -15.44 11.94 16.22
C ALA A 19 -15.20 10.64 17.00
N ALA A 20 -15.64 9.48 16.45
CA ALA A 20 -15.44 8.18 17.04
C ALA A 20 -13.99 7.64 16.90
N GLY A 21 -13.18 8.27 16.06
CA GLY A 21 -11.75 8.05 15.95
C GLY A 21 -11.32 6.96 14.94
N PRO A 22 -9.99 6.73 14.84
CA PRO A 22 -9.40 5.88 13.78
C PRO A 22 -9.91 4.44 13.75
N ALA A 23 -10.19 3.85 14.92
CA ALA A 23 -10.69 2.48 15.00
C ALA A 23 -12.09 2.35 14.38
N ALA A 24 -12.98 3.30 14.65
CA ALA A 24 -14.32 3.33 14.05
C ALA A 24 -14.24 3.50 12.53
N ILE A 25 -13.38 4.39 12.06
CA ILE A 25 -13.13 4.61 10.63
C ILE A 25 -12.64 3.31 9.99
N GLY A 26 -11.58 2.70 10.54
CA GLY A 26 -10.99 1.48 10.00
C GLY A 26 -11.98 0.31 9.96
N ASN A 27 -12.74 0.12 11.02
CA ASN A 27 -13.74 -0.95 11.09
C ASN A 27 -14.90 -0.72 10.12
N THR A 28 -15.32 0.52 9.91
CA THR A 28 -16.36 0.85 8.93
C THR A 28 -15.88 0.60 7.49
N ILE A 29 -14.64 0.96 7.19
CA ILE A 29 -14.10 0.87 5.82
C ILE A 29 -13.70 -0.56 5.47
N TYR A 30 -13.02 -1.26 6.37
CA TYR A 30 -12.35 -2.53 6.11
C TYR A 30 -13.02 -3.73 6.80
N GLY A 31 -13.97 -3.52 7.71
CA GLY A 31 -14.70 -4.61 8.37
C GLY A 31 -15.58 -5.40 7.40
N ASN A 32 -15.79 -6.69 7.70
CA ASN A 32 -16.55 -7.64 6.88
C ASN A 32 -16.05 -7.75 5.43
N ARG A 33 -14.72 -7.72 5.24
CA ARG A 33 -14.09 -7.82 3.91
C ARG A 33 -12.81 -8.65 3.97
N TYR A 34 -12.59 -9.47 2.97
CA TYR A 34 -11.32 -10.19 2.74
C TYR A 34 -10.74 -10.85 4.01
N GLY A 35 -11.58 -11.57 4.74
CA GLY A 35 -11.21 -12.26 5.97
C GLY A 35 -11.32 -11.45 7.26
N ASN A 36 -11.54 -10.14 7.19
CA ASN A 36 -11.80 -9.34 8.38
C ASN A 36 -13.20 -9.61 8.94
N ALA A 37 -13.32 -9.79 10.26
CA ALA A 37 -14.60 -9.62 10.95
C ALA A 37 -14.99 -8.12 11.01
N GLN A 38 -16.22 -7.82 11.43
CA GLN A 38 -16.74 -6.45 11.48
C GLN A 38 -15.84 -5.48 12.25
N ASN A 39 -15.27 -5.93 13.36
CA ASN A 39 -14.43 -5.14 14.25
C ASN A 39 -12.93 -5.32 14.02
N GLU A 40 -12.52 -6.03 12.97
CA GLU A 40 -11.12 -6.28 12.64
C GLU A 40 -10.55 -5.33 11.58
N GLY A 41 -11.36 -4.43 11.03
CA GLY A 41 -10.91 -3.54 9.96
C GLY A 41 -9.74 -2.64 10.36
N TYR A 42 -9.76 -2.08 11.56
CA TYR A 42 -8.64 -1.29 12.06
C TYR A 42 -7.43 -2.15 12.42
N LYS A 43 -7.66 -3.37 12.94
CA LYS A 43 -6.59 -4.32 13.27
C LYS A 43 -5.76 -4.65 12.02
N TYR A 44 -6.41 -4.93 10.90
CA TYR A 44 -5.74 -5.30 9.64
C TYR A 44 -5.75 -4.16 8.60
N ARG A 45 -5.58 -2.91 9.08
CA ARG A 45 -5.36 -1.75 8.21
C ARG A 45 -4.02 -1.83 7.49
N GLY A 46 -3.84 -1.02 6.44
CA GLY A 46 -2.61 -0.96 5.66
C GLY A 46 -1.37 -0.66 6.49
N ARG A 47 -0.32 -1.47 6.32
CA ARG A 47 0.99 -1.32 6.99
C ARG A 47 2.15 -1.68 6.06
N GLY A 48 3.33 -1.20 6.43
CA GLY A 48 4.57 -1.50 5.73
C GLY A 48 4.66 -0.90 4.33
N LEU A 49 5.67 -1.32 3.59
CA LEU A 49 6.02 -0.74 2.28
C LEU A 49 4.91 -0.84 1.22
N ILE A 50 4.17 -1.95 1.23
CA ILE A 50 3.12 -2.21 0.23
C ILE A 50 1.72 -1.91 0.76
N GLN A 51 1.60 -1.35 1.99
CA GLN A 51 0.31 -1.12 2.64
C GLN A 51 -0.51 -2.41 2.73
N LEU A 52 0.11 -3.50 3.23
CA LEU A 52 -0.56 -4.78 3.43
C LEU A 52 -1.83 -4.57 4.24
N THR A 53 -2.98 -4.91 3.66
CA THR A 53 -4.31 -4.66 4.23
C THR A 53 -5.12 -5.95 4.20
N PHE A 54 -6.07 -6.10 5.11
CA PHE A 54 -6.96 -7.24 5.27
C PHE A 54 -6.31 -8.52 5.80
N LYS A 55 -7.00 -9.18 6.72
CA LYS A 55 -6.56 -10.40 7.41
C LYS A 55 -6.10 -11.50 6.46
N GLY A 56 -6.85 -11.75 5.38
CA GLY A 56 -6.47 -12.75 4.38
C GLY A 56 -5.10 -12.49 3.76
N ASN A 57 -4.69 -11.24 3.59
CA ASN A 57 -3.35 -10.92 3.11
C ASN A 57 -2.28 -11.16 4.18
N TYR A 58 -2.54 -10.82 5.44
CA TYR A 58 -1.64 -11.15 6.54
C TYR A 58 -1.44 -12.66 6.68
N GLU A 59 -2.53 -13.43 6.58
CA GLU A 59 -2.51 -14.90 6.60
C GLU A 59 -1.76 -15.50 5.40
N THR A 60 -1.87 -14.85 4.23
CA THR A 60 -1.23 -15.32 3.01
C THR A 60 0.27 -14.98 2.98
N TYR A 61 0.62 -13.74 3.29
CA TYR A 61 1.98 -13.25 3.06
C TYR A 61 2.87 -13.33 4.29
N GLY A 62 2.31 -13.40 5.50
CA GLY A 62 3.07 -13.62 6.71
C GLY A 62 3.91 -14.90 6.65
N PRO A 63 3.29 -16.07 6.49
CA PRO A 63 4.04 -17.34 6.37
C PRO A 63 5.01 -17.36 5.19
N LYS A 64 4.64 -16.80 4.04
CA LYS A 64 5.52 -16.74 2.86
C LYS A 64 6.77 -15.89 3.09
N ALA A 65 6.66 -14.87 3.94
CA ALA A 65 7.77 -14.01 4.32
C ALA A 65 8.59 -14.56 5.51
N GLY A 66 8.18 -15.70 6.09
CA GLY A 66 8.79 -16.25 7.31
C GLY A 66 8.29 -15.62 8.62
N HIS A 67 7.18 -14.86 8.56
CA HIS A 67 6.62 -14.09 9.69
C HIS A 67 5.13 -14.40 9.91
N PRO A 68 4.76 -15.67 10.26
CA PRO A 68 3.35 -16.02 10.49
C PRO A 68 2.74 -15.26 11.67
N GLU A 69 3.54 -14.79 12.61
CA GLU A 69 3.12 -14.03 13.79
C GLU A 69 2.45 -12.69 13.48
N ILE A 70 2.64 -12.13 12.28
CA ILE A 70 1.99 -10.87 11.89
C ILE A 70 0.46 -10.98 11.82
N VAL A 71 -0.08 -12.18 11.74
CA VAL A 71 -1.53 -12.41 11.81
C VAL A 71 -2.06 -12.05 13.20
N GLN A 72 -1.34 -12.41 14.23
CA GLN A 72 -1.71 -12.11 15.61
C GLN A 72 -1.33 -10.67 15.98
N ASN A 73 -0.15 -10.23 15.58
CA ASN A 73 0.37 -8.89 15.82
C ASN A 73 0.69 -8.16 14.49
N PRO A 74 -0.33 -7.57 13.83
CA PRO A 74 -0.14 -6.89 12.55
C PRO A 74 0.81 -5.69 12.60
N ASP A 75 1.04 -5.10 13.77
CA ASP A 75 1.91 -3.93 13.92
C ASP A 75 3.38 -4.26 13.66
N LEU A 76 3.79 -5.54 13.72
CA LEU A 76 5.11 -5.99 13.33
C LEU A 76 5.45 -5.68 11.86
N VAL A 77 4.46 -5.54 10.99
CA VAL A 77 4.69 -5.15 9.59
C VAL A 77 5.22 -3.72 9.45
N ASN A 78 5.23 -2.92 10.52
CA ASN A 78 5.89 -1.60 10.52
C ASN A 78 7.40 -1.69 10.76
N ASP A 79 7.92 -2.84 11.19
CA ASP A 79 9.35 -3.10 11.23
C ASP A 79 9.91 -3.10 9.79
N PRO A 80 11.00 -2.36 9.50
CA PRO A 80 11.53 -2.25 8.14
C PRO A 80 11.96 -3.59 7.53
N GLU A 81 12.56 -4.49 8.29
CA GLU A 81 12.99 -5.79 7.78
C GLU A 81 11.80 -6.67 7.42
N ILE A 82 10.82 -6.75 8.31
CA ILE A 82 9.57 -7.49 8.07
C ILE A 82 8.82 -6.89 6.89
N ALA A 83 8.73 -5.55 6.80
CA ALA A 83 8.08 -4.86 5.70
C ALA A 83 8.70 -5.20 4.34
N VAL A 84 10.04 -5.26 4.26
CA VAL A 84 10.76 -5.67 3.04
C VAL A 84 10.48 -7.13 2.69
N ARG A 85 10.56 -8.04 3.66
CA ARG A 85 10.28 -9.47 3.43
C ARG A 85 8.86 -9.71 2.92
N ILE A 86 7.88 -9.03 3.51
CA ILE A 86 6.47 -9.07 3.06
C ILE A 86 6.33 -8.52 1.65
N ALA A 87 6.98 -7.40 1.33
CA ALA A 87 6.95 -6.83 -0.01
C ALA A 87 7.56 -7.79 -1.05
N CYS A 88 8.68 -8.42 -0.74
CA CYS A 88 9.30 -9.44 -1.60
C CYS A 88 8.37 -10.64 -1.81
N ALA A 89 7.78 -11.20 -0.74
CA ALA A 89 6.86 -12.32 -0.83
C ALA A 89 5.62 -11.98 -1.67
N TYR A 90 5.10 -10.75 -1.52
CA TYR A 90 3.98 -10.26 -2.33
C TYR A 90 4.35 -10.17 -3.82
N ILE A 91 5.48 -9.52 -4.15
CA ILE A 91 5.93 -9.34 -5.53
C ILE A 91 6.22 -10.69 -6.20
N GLN A 92 6.89 -11.61 -5.50
CA GLN A 92 7.17 -12.96 -5.99
C GLN A 92 5.89 -13.76 -6.29
N SER A 93 4.79 -13.47 -5.58
CA SER A 93 3.50 -14.12 -5.83
C SER A 93 2.82 -13.64 -7.11
N LYS A 94 3.29 -12.53 -7.71
CA LYS A 94 2.72 -11.97 -8.93
C LYS A 94 3.42 -12.55 -10.15
N THR A 95 2.64 -12.95 -11.14
CA THR A 95 3.17 -13.43 -12.42
C THR A 95 3.64 -12.23 -13.23
N VAL A 96 4.83 -11.74 -12.95
CA VAL A 96 5.47 -10.64 -13.68
C VAL A 96 6.78 -11.11 -14.25
N THR A 97 6.92 -11.03 -15.57
CA THR A 97 8.21 -11.24 -16.23
C THR A 97 8.96 -9.91 -16.20
N TRP A 98 10.05 -9.88 -15.45
CA TRP A 98 10.95 -8.73 -15.39
C TRP A 98 11.82 -8.69 -16.63
N THR A 99 11.50 -7.82 -17.56
CA THR A 99 12.11 -7.83 -18.93
C THR A 99 13.09 -6.69 -19.15
N SER A 100 13.28 -5.80 -18.18
CA SER A 100 14.11 -4.61 -18.35
C SER A 100 14.84 -4.25 -17.05
N TYR A 101 16.08 -3.81 -17.19
CA TYR A 101 16.86 -3.18 -16.13
C TYR A 101 16.70 -1.64 -16.13
N ASP A 102 15.93 -1.07 -17.06
CA ASP A 102 15.57 0.35 -17.00
C ASP A 102 14.64 0.62 -15.80
N PHE A 103 15.01 1.58 -14.98
CA PHE A 103 14.29 1.89 -13.75
C PHE A 103 12.87 2.39 -14.01
N GLY A 104 12.64 3.05 -15.14
CA GLY A 104 11.31 3.49 -15.55
C GLY A 104 10.39 2.31 -15.88
N ALA A 105 10.89 1.37 -16.68
CA ALA A 105 10.15 0.16 -17.04
C ALA A 105 9.92 -0.74 -15.80
N LEU A 106 10.91 -0.90 -14.94
CA LEU A 106 10.78 -1.64 -13.67
C LEU A 106 9.73 -1.00 -12.77
N GLY A 107 9.71 0.33 -12.65
CA GLY A 107 8.71 1.05 -11.86
C GLY A 107 7.28 0.81 -12.38
N GLN A 108 7.07 0.79 -13.69
CA GLN A 108 5.78 0.47 -14.28
C GLN A 108 5.39 -0.99 -14.06
N GLN A 109 6.32 -1.93 -14.23
CA GLN A 109 6.09 -3.35 -13.97
C GLN A 109 5.73 -3.57 -12.49
N PHE A 110 6.44 -2.93 -11.57
CA PHE A 110 6.13 -2.98 -10.15
C PHE A 110 4.72 -2.46 -9.85
N ARG A 111 4.33 -1.32 -10.41
CA ARG A 111 2.98 -0.76 -10.23
C ARG A 111 1.89 -1.72 -10.72
N ARG A 112 2.07 -2.34 -11.88
CA ARG A 112 1.15 -3.36 -12.39
C ARG A 112 1.10 -4.58 -11.47
N ALA A 113 2.25 -5.04 -10.98
CA ALA A 113 2.33 -6.18 -10.07
C ALA A 113 1.58 -5.93 -8.75
N VAL A 114 1.62 -4.71 -8.22
CA VAL A 114 0.90 -4.34 -6.99
C VAL A 114 -0.53 -3.85 -7.22
N GLY A 115 -1.05 -3.94 -8.46
CA GLY A 115 -2.45 -3.63 -8.77
C GLY A 115 -2.76 -2.15 -8.94
N TYR A 116 -1.75 -1.29 -9.07
CA TYR A 116 -2.00 0.10 -9.43
C TYR A 116 -2.24 0.22 -10.94
N ALA A 117 -3.35 0.84 -11.33
CA ALA A 117 -3.59 1.21 -12.71
C ALA A 117 -2.44 2.09 -13.23
N ASP A 118 -2.11 1.92 -14.51
CA ASP A 118 -1.09 2.72 -15.17
C ASP A 118 -1.64 4.13 -15.41
N GLN A 119 -1.67 4.93 -14.36
CA GLN A 119 -1.98 6.34 -14.47
C GLN A 119 -0.68 7.05 -14.84
N GLY A 120 -0.42 7.15 -16.14
CA GLY A 120 0.62 8.02 -16.65
C GLY A 120 0.38 9.43 -16.12
N GLY A 121 1.41 10.10 -15.62
CA GLY A 121 1.28 11.45 -15.11
C GLY A 121 2.52 11.93 -14.37
N ALA A 122 2.52 13.20 -14.00
CA ALA A 122 3.63 13.87 -13.32
C ALA A 122 4.08 13.13 -12.05
N GLU A 123 3.15 12.56 -11.28
CA GLU A 123 3.48 11.80 -10.06
C GLU A 123 4.25 10.51 -10.38
N THR A 124 3.88 9.80 -11.45
CA THR A 124 4.61 8.59 -11.88
C THR A 124 6.01 8.95 -12.34
N ALA A 125 6.16 10.00 -13.15
CA ALA A 125 7.45 10.49 -13.60
C ALA A 125 8.34 10.92 -12.43
N ASN A 126 7.77 11.61 -11.44
CA ASN A 126 8.47 12.03 -10.24
C ASN A 126 8.96 10.84 -9.42
N ARG A 127 8.12 9.84 -9.17
CA ARG A 127 8.51 8.61 -8.44
C ARG A 127 9.60 7.82 -9.16
N ILE A 128 9.53 7.73 -10.49
CA ILE A 128 10.59 7.11 -11.30
C ILE A 128 11.88 7.90 -11.17
N GLY A 129 11.82 9.23 -11.25
CA GLY A 129 12.99 10.10 -11.09
C GLY A 129 13.66 9.94 -9.72
N LEU A 130 12.87 9.88 -8.65
CA LEU A 130 13.36 9.62 -7.29
C LEU A 130 14.02 8.25 -7.18
N GLY A 131 13.39 7.21 -7.74
CA GLY A 131 13.95 5.85 -7.73
C GLY A 131 15.28 5.75 -8.48
N ARG A 132 15.42 6.44 -9.62
CA ARG A 132 16.68 6.56 -10.37
C ARG A 132 17.75 7.26 -9.54
N GLY A 133 17.38 8.35 -8.84
CA GLY A 133 18.28 9.06 -7.94
C GLY A 133 18.80 8.18 -6.80
N PHE A 134 17.93 7.38 -6.18
CA PHE A 134 18.33 6.44 -5.15
C PHE A 134 19.26 5.33 -5.71
N ALA A 135 18.91 4.75 -6.85
CA ALA A 135 19.72 3.71 -7.47
C ALA A 135 21.13 4.22 -7.81
N SER A 136 21.23 5.43 -8.36
CA SER A 136 22.52 6.08 -8.64
C SER A 136 23.36 6.23 -7.38
N LYS A 137 22.76 6.72 -6.28
CA LYS A 137 23.44 6.88 -5.00
C LYS A 137 23.95 5.57 -4.42
N ILE A 138 23.16 4.51 -4.49
CA ILE A 138 23.55 3.17 -4.05
C ILE A 138 24.75 2.67 -4.85
N ILE A 139 24.74 2.85 -6.17
CA ILE A 139 25.82 2.44 -7.06
C ILE A 139 27.09 3.21 -6.79
N THR A 140 27.00 4.49 -6.50
CA THR A 140 28.16 5.34 -6.22
C THR A 140 28.62 5.33 -4.77
N GLY A 141 27.90 4.64 -3.87
CA GLY A 141 28.16 4.64 -2.43
C GLY A 141 27.83 5.96 -1.73
N ASP A 142 27.18 6.90 -2.41
CA ASP A 142 26.73 8.17 -1.83
C ASP A 142 25.43 7.96 -1.04
N LEU A 143 25.56 7.76 0.25
CA LEU A 143 24.41 7.60 1.17
C LEU A 143 23.89 8.93 1.72
N THR A 144 24.25 10.07 1.14
CA THR A 144 23.66 11.34 1.56
C THR A 144 22.13 11.31 1.35
N PRO A 145 21.34 11.83 2.31
CA PRO A 145 19.89 11.90 2.14
C PRO A 145 19.54 12.59 0.82
N VAL A 146 18.61 12.00 0.07
CA VAL A 146 18.00 12.73 -1.05
C VAL A 146 17.32 13.94 -0.45
N ALA A 147 17.61 15.13 -0.97
CA ALA A 147 16.99 16.37 -0.52
C ALA A 147 15.47 16.12 -0.33
N SER A 148 14.98 16.54 0.82
CA SER A 148 13.59 16.32 1.23
C SER A 148 12.67 16.55 0.05
N ILE A 149 11.87 15.57 -0.26
CA ILE A 149 10.71 15.80 -1.12
C ILE A 149 9.97 16.93 -0.41
N THR A 150 9.97 18.12 -0.98
CA THR A 150 8.99 19.11 -0.62
C THR A 150 7.67 18.45 -0.99
N THR A 151 7.07 17.77 0.00
CA THR A 151 5.67 17.46 -0.08
C THR A 151 5.00 18.81 -0.14
N GLU A 152 4.73 19.30 -1.35
CA GLU A 152 3.61 20.19 -1.48
C GLU A 152 2.46 19.52 -0.73
N PRO A 153 1.76 20.23 0.15
CA PRO A 153 0.63 19.66 0.86
C PRO A 153 -0.22 19.01 -0.21
N ALA A 154 -0.46 17.72 -0.08
CA ALA A 154 -1.12 16.90 -1.07
C ALA A 154 -2.33 17.67 -1.56
N GLY A 155 -2.13 18.35 -2.69
CA GLY A 155 -3.20 19.09 -3.34
C GLY A 155 -4.32 18.08 -3.52
N THR A 156 -5.49 18.44 -3.15
CA THR A 156 -6.76 17.76 -3.00
C THR A 156 -7.24 16.91 -4.19
N ASN A 157 -6.35 16.41 -5.03
CA ASN A 157 -6.63 15.61 -6.21
C ASN A 157 -6.01 14.22 -6.15
N ILE A 158 -6.29 13.49 -5.07
CA ILE A 158 -6.37 12.04 -5.21
C ILE A 158 -7.77 11.79 -5.77
N GLU A 159 -7.88 11.86 -7.09
CA GLU A 159 -9.00 11.22 -7.75
C GLU A 159 -9.01 9.77 -7.31
N ALA A 160 -10.06 9.40 -6.60
CA ALA A 160 -10.33 8.04 -6.14
C ALA A 160 -10.79 7.16 -7.33
N GLY A 161 -10.08 7.31 -8.47
CA GLY A 161 -10.27 6.49 -9.65
C GLY A 161 -9.44 5.23 -9.53
N ASN A 162 -10.10 4.11 -9.26
CA ASN A 162 -9.58 2.75 -9.45
C ASN A 162 -8.31 2.38 -8.65
N ARG A 163 -8.33 2.56 -7.33
CA ARG A 163 -7.56 1.61 -6.51
C ARG A 163 -8.21 0.25 -6.67
N VAL A 164 -7.72 -0.54 -7.62
CA VAL A 164 -7.94 -1.97 -7.57
C VAL A 164 -7.34 -2.41 -6.24
N ASP A 165 -8.19 -2.88 -5.35
CA ASP A 165 -7.76 -3.39 -4.05
C ASP A 165 -6.74 -4.51 -4.31
N PRO A 166 -5.47 -4.37 -3.89
CA PRO A 166 -4.45 -5.39 -4.17
C PRO A 166 -4.79 -6.75 -3.53
N ALA A 167 -5.82 -6.79 -2.69
CA ALA A 167 -6.33 -7.99 -2.09
C ALA A 167 -7.50 -8.63 -2.86
N ALA A 168 -8.02 -8.00 -3.91
CA ALA A 168 -9.03 -8.61 -4.75
C ALA A 168 -8.37 -9.70 -5.61
N GLY A 169 -8.33 -10.90 -5.09
CA GLY A 169 -8.16 -12.09 -5.90
C GLY A 169 -9.35 -12.23 -6.86
N PRO A 170 -9.22 -13.03 -7.92
CA PRO A 170 -10.33 -13.29 -8.82
C PRO A 170 -11.51 -13.83 -8.03
N GLN A 171 -12.68 -13.23 -8.21
CA GLN A 171 -13.94 -13.80 -7.75
C GLN A 171 -14.27 -15.01 -8.60
#